data_e85a22b6eb76380dd0dfd862c2da0a27
#
_entry.id   e85a22b6eb76380dd0dfd862c2da0a27
#
_cell.length_a   1.000
_cell.length_b   1.000
_cell.length_c   1.000
_cell.angle_alpha   90.00
_cell.angle_beta   90.00
_cell.angle_gamma   90.00
#
_symmetry.space_group_name_H-M   'P 1'
#
loop_
_entity.id
_entity.type
_entity.pdbx_description
1 polymer ?
#
loop_
_entity_poly.entity_id
_entity_poly.type
_entity_poly.pdbx_seq_one_letter_code
_entity_poly.pdbx_strand_id
1 'polypeptide(L)'
;MKLTATILSAGLWLGVAAAQQPVVAPKTAPATHVTKDQIQEFFAKLPPGRILDSPIRVVDVGGYKVGVYAVTRPKDSPQDAIYHDTNMTEILYMLEGSANLITGGTIPDGRPPARPGGNFTGTKIDGGTSRHVVPGDVIITPGRTPHLWANIESDMTYLVFRPDPDGTQQLR
;
A
#
# COMPACT_ATOMS: atom_id res chain seq x y z
N MET A 1 6.04 56.08 -57.09
CA MET A 1 6.76 55.79 -55.86
C MET A 1 5.75 55.71 -54.71
N LYS A 2 5.39 54.55 -54.23
CA LYS A 2 4.49 54.34 -53.07
C LYS A 2 5.35 53.85 -51.89
N LEU A 3 5.46 54.68 -50.84
CA LEU A 3 6.08 54.30 -49.59
C LEU A 3 5.11 53.47 -48.76
N THR A 4 5.48 52.29 -48.41
CA THR A 4 4.77 51.44 -47.46
C THR A 4 5.42 51.61 -46.09
N ALA A 5 4.67 52.12 -45.13
CA ALA A 5 5.13 52.24 -43.73
C ALA A 5 4.79 50.93 -42.97
N THR A 6 5.82 50.27 -42.46
CA THR A 6 5.70 49.08 -41.58
C THR A 6 5.60 49.55 -40.15
N ILE A 7 4.48 49.27 -39.49
CA ILE A 7 4.28 49.53 -38.06
C ILE A 7 4.78 48.30 -37.28
N LEU A 8 5.85 48.45 -36.50
CA LEU A 8 6.30 47.46 -35.51
C LEU A 8 5.45 47.64 -34.23
N SER A 9 4.62 46.69 -33.92
CA SER A 9 3.94 46.60 -32.63
C SER A 9 4.84 45.87 -31.62
N ALA A 10 5.38 46.59 -30.65
CA ALA A 10 6.06 46.03 -29.49
C ALA A 10 5.04 45.54 -28.48
N GLY A 11 4.86 44.21 -28.38
CA GLY A 11 4.04 43.60 -27.35
C GLY A 11 4.77 43.61 -25.99
N LEU A 12 4.20 44.34 -25.03
CA LEU A 12 4.65 44.29 -23.63
C LEU A 12 4.17 43.00 -23.01
N TRP A 13 5.10 42.06 -22.71
CA TRP A 13 4.82 40.89 -21.89
C TRP A 13 4.89 41.29 -20.40
N LEU A 14 3.74 41.51 -19.77
CA LEU A 14 3.65 41.62 -18.32
C LEU A 14 3.77 40.22 -17.71
N GLY A 15 4.98 39.88 -17.28
CA GLY A 15 5.23 38.67 -16.49
C GLY A 15 4.53 38.78 -15.13
N VAL A 16 3.45 38.04 -14.93
CA VAL A 16 2.83 37.87 -13.61
C VAL A 16 3.80 37.01 -12.78
N ALA A 17 4.56 37.65 -11.88
CA ALA A 17 5.31 36.95 -10.87
C ALA A 17 4.32 36.24 -9.92
N ALA A 18 4.18 34.93 -10.04
CA ALA A 18 3.43 34.14 -9.08
C ALA A 18 4.14 34.27 -7.73
N ALA A 19 3.51 34.93 -6.77
CA ALA A 19 3.98 34.99 -5.41
C ALA A 19 4.03 33.56 -4.85
N GLN A 20 5.24 33.04 -4.58
CA GLN A 20 5.42 31.79 -3.88
C GLN A 20 4.81 31.94 -2.49
N GLN A 21 3.81 31.11 -2.20
CA GLN A 21 3.25 31.04 -0.86
C GLN A 21 4.37 30.58 0.10
N PRO A 22 4.44 31.15 1.33
CA PRO A 22 5.44 30.73 2.30
C PRO A 22 5.24 29.25 2.59
N VAL A 23 6.29 28.45 2.38
CA VAL A 23 6.33 27.05 2.79
C VAL A 23 6.34 27.02 4.31
N VAL A 24 5.19 26.77 4.91
CA VAL A 24 5.12 26.54 6.37
C VAL A 24 5.88 25.24 6.63
N ALA A 25 6.96 25.31 7.40
CA ALA A 25 7.69 24.11 7.81
C ALA A 25 6.71 23.14 8.51
N PRO A 26 6.69 21.85 8.13
CA PRO A 26 5.79 20.88 8.73
C PRO A 26 6.07 20.81 10.23
N LYS A 27 5.00 20.70 11.02
CA LYS A 27 5.12 20.49 12.48
C LYS A 27 5.86 19.16 12.68
N THR A 28 7.10 19.22 13.16
CA THR A 28 7.92 18.04 13.40
C THR A 28 7.36 17.26 14.58
N ALA A 29 6.82 16.07 14.30
CA ALA A 29 6.49 15.09 15.34
C ALA A 29 7.70 14.18 15.58
N PRO A 30 7.93 13.69 16.83
CA PRO A 30 8.94 12.68 17.07
C PRO A 30 8.63 11.39 16.27
N ALA A 31 9.68 10.65 15.90
CA ALA A 31 9.51 9.36 15.22
C ALA A 31 8.73 8.38 16.11
N THR A 32 7.81 7.63 15.49
CA THR A 32 7.17 6.50 16.14
C THR A 32 8.09 5.29 16.08
N HIS A 33 8.38 4.70 17.22
CA HIS A 33 9.24 3.52 17.34
C HIS A 33 8.41 2.31 17.73
N VAL A 34 8.43 1.26 16.88
CA VAL A 34 7.90 -0.07 17.18
C VAL A 34 9.11 -0.99 17.36
N THR A 35 9.35 -1.44 18.60
CA THR A 35 10.53 -2.23 18.92
C THR A 35 10.39 -3.68 18.48
N LYS A 36 11.54 -4.39 18.36
CA LYS A 36 11.56 -5.83 18.11
C LYS A 36 10.70 -6.59 19.12
N ASP A 37 10.84 -6.25 20.42
CA ASP A 37 10.12 -6.93 21.49
C ASP A 37 8.60 -6.73 21.38
N GLN A 38 8.16 -5.52 21.03
CA GLN A 38 6.75 -5.23 20.78
C GLN A 38 6.20 -6.02 19.58
N ILE A 39 6.97 -6.20 18.52
CA ILE A 39 6.58 -7.02 17.37
C ILE A 39 6.45 -8.48 17.78
N GLN A 40 7.46 -9.03 18.47
CA GLN A 40 7.46 -10.42 18.92
C GLN A 40 6.32 -10.71 19.90
N GLU A 41 6.11 -9.83 20.89
CA GLU A 41 5.01 -9.93 21.84
C GLU A 41 3.64 -9.87 21.14
N PHE A 42 3.53 -9.05 20.09
CA PHE A 42 2.30 -8.93 19.32
C PHE A 42 1.98 -10.25 18.61
N PHE A 43 2.96 -10.85 17.88
CA PHE A 43 2.78 -12.14 17.23
C PHE A 43 2.43 -13.26 18.21
N ALA A 44 3.09 -13.29 19.37
CA ALA A 44 2.85 -14.29 20.41
C ALA A 44 1.42 -14.26 20.98
N LYS A 45 0.72 -13.14 20.88
CA LYS A 45 -0.67 -12.96 21.33
C LYS A 45 -1.70 -13.28 20.25
N LEU A 46 -1.29 -13.45 19.00
CA LEU A 46 -2.23 -13.76 17.92
C LEU A 46 -2.73 -15.21 18.06
N PRO A 47 -4.05 -15.43 17.94
CA PRO A 47 -4.59 -16.79 17.96
C PRO A 47 -4.07 -17.59 16.76
N PRO A 48 -3.63 -18.85 16.99
CA PRO A 48 -3.11 -19.70 15.92
C PRO A 48 -4.20 -20.22 14.98
N GLY A 49 -3.77 -20.80 13.85
CA GLY A 49 -4.60 -21.61 12.97
C GLY A 49 -5.55 -20.83 12.04
N ARG A 50 -5.40 -19.54 11.90
CA ARG A 50 -6.19 -18.72 10.96
C ARG A 50 -5.39 -17.58 10.37
N ILE A 51 -5.86 -17.09 9.22
CA ILE A 51 -5.31 -15.87 8.63
C ILE A 51 -5.69 -14.68 9.51
N LEU A 52 -4.69 -13.91 9.89
CA LEU A 52 -4.85 -12.68 10.65
C LEU A 52 -4.03 -11.57 9.98
N ASP A 53 -4.60 -10.40 9.94
CA ASP A 53 -4.00 -9.15 9.47
C ASP A 53 -4.35 -8.08 10.51
N SER A 54 -3.43 -7.83 11.43
CA SER A 54 -3.70 -7.08 12.65
C SER A 54 -2.76 -5.89 12.82
N PRO A 55 -3.29 -4.67 13.02
CA PRO A 55 -2.46 -3.49 13.18
C PRO A 55 -1.70 -3.51 14.52
N ILE A 56 -0.38 -3.42 14.46
CA ILE A 56 0.48 -3.17 15.62
C ILE A 56 0.43 -1.69 15.96
N ARG A 57 0.56 -0.84 14.92
CA ARG A 57 0.57 0.62 15.06
C ARG A 57 0.06 1.27 13.78
N VAL A 58 -0.76 2.31 13.92
CA VAL A 58 -1.16 3.20 12.83
C VAL A 58 -1.00 4.63 13.31
N VAL A 59 -0.28 5.45 12.54
CA VAL A 59 0.02 6.84 12.87
C VAL A 59 -0.39 7.77 11.73
N ASP A 60 -0.73 9.00 12.07
CA ASP A 60 -0.85 10.12 11.12
C ASP A 60 0.52 10.80 11.02
N VAL A 61 1.04 10.88 9.80
CA VAL A 61 2.37 11.44 9.53
C VAL A 61 2.31 12.84 8.88
N GLY A 62 1.15 13.47 8.95
CA GLY A 62 0.95 14.83 8.43
C GLY A 62 0.37 14.82 7.02
N GLY A 63 -0.89 14.38 6.86
CA GLY A 63 -1.64 14.40 5.61
C GLY A 63 -1.94 13.02 5.03
N TYR A 64 -1.32 11.97 5.55
CA TYR A 64 -1.64 10.58 5.26
C TYR A 64 -1.33 9.70 6.47
N LYS A 65 -1.76 8.45 6.43
CA LYS A 65 -1.49 7.49 7.52
C LYS A 65 -0.46 6.45 7.11
N VAL A 66 0.27 5.93 8.10
CA VAL A 66 1.17 4.79 7.92
C VAL A 66 0.84 3.75 8.99
N GLY A 67 0.54 2.54 8.53
CA GLY A 67 0.30 1.40 9.41
C GLY A 67 1.44 0.39 9.39
N VAL A 68 1.69 -0.24 10.53
CA VAL A 68 2.54 -1.43 10.69
C VAL A 68 1.63 -2.56 11.17
N TYR A 69 1.55 -3.64 10.40
CA TYR A 69 0.67 -4.78 10.64
C TYR A 69 1.48 -6.06 10.82
N ALA A 70 1.00 -6.92 11.70
CA ALA A 70 1.42 -8.32 11.80
C ALA A 70 0.44 -9.20 11.04
N VAL A 71 0.96 -10.03 10.15
CA VAL A 71 0.15 -10.99 9.39
C VAL A 71 0.62 -12.41 9.67
N THR A 72 -0.35 -13.28 9.98
CA THR A 72 -0.17 -14.72 10.08
C THR A 72 -1.00 -15.41 9.02
N ARG A 73 -0.45 -16.46 8.40
CA ARG A 73 -1.11 -17.19 7.34
C ARG A 73 -0.73 -18.68 7.42
N PRO A 74 -1.60 -19.51 8.01
CA PRO A 74 -1.35 -20.95 8.10
C PRO A 74 -1.30 -21.59 6.70
N LYS A 75 -0.46 -22.60 6.55
CA LYS A 75 -0.24 -23.32 5.29
C LYS A 75 -1.53 -23.81 4.65
N ASP A 76 -2.40 -24.41 5.42
CA ASP A 76 -3.61 -25.08 4.94
C ASP A 76 -4.85 -24.16 4.93
N SER A 77 -4.67 -22.85 5.21
CA SER A 77 -5.78 -21.92 5.18
C SER A 77 -6.19 -21.59 3.74
N PRO A 78 -7.50 -21.47 3.45
CA PRO A 78 -7.98 -21.09 2.14
C PRO A 78 -7.50 -19.67 1.80
N GLN A 79 -7.12 -19.47 0.55
CA GLN A 79 -6.62 -18.19 0.05
C GLN A 79 -7.59 -17.62 -0.98
N ASP A 80 -7.92 -16.34 -0.82
CA ASP A 80 -8.69 -15.59 -1.82
C ASP A 80 -7.74 -14.72 -2.65
N ALA A 81 -8.08 -14.57 -3.93
CA ALA A 81 -7.55 -13.49 -4.75
C ALA A 81 -8.21 -12.19 -4.31
N ILE A 82 -7.41 -11.20 -3.93
CA ILE A 82 -7.95 -9.92 -3.44
C ILE A 82 -7.23 -8.73 -4.06
N TYR A 83 -7.88 -7.57 -4.01
CA TYR A 83 -7.23 -6.27 -3.96
C TYR A 83 -7.98 -5.34 -3.00
N HIS A 84 -7.25 -4.42 -2.40
CA HIS A 84 -7.83 -3.37 -1.57
C HIS A 84 -8.37 -2.25 -2.48
N ASP A 85 -9.65 -1.91 -2.36
CA ASP A 85 -10.26 -0.82 -3.16
C ASP A 85 -9.92 0.57 -2.58
N THR A 86 -8.62 0.78 -2.38
CA THR A 86 -8.01 2.02 -1.88
C THR A 86 -6.68 2.27 -2.59
N ASN A 87 -6.10 3.47 -2.46
CA ASN A 87 -4.75 3.77 -2.96
C ASN A 87 -3.65 3.35 -1.97
N MET A 88 -4.02 2.63 -0.91
CA MET A 88 -3.08 2.12 0.08
C MET A 88 -2.09 1.13 -0.56
N THR A 89 -0.81 1.43 -0.45
CA THR A 89 0.27 0.52 -0.87
C THR A 89 0.58 -0.45 0.27
N GLU A 90 0.86 -1.69 -0.06
CA GLU A 90 1.38 -2.67 0.88
C GLU A 90 2.86 -2.95 0.62
N ILE A 91 3.68 -2.82 1.65
CA ILE A 91 5.09 -3.22 1.63
C ILE A 91 5.22 -4.37 2.61
N LEU A 92 5.39 -5.58 2.09
CA LEU A 92 5.52 -6.80 2.86
C LEU A 92 6.99 -7.06 3.16
N TYR A 93 7.29 -7.48 4.38
CA TYR A 93 8.60 -8.01 4.77
C TYR A 93 8.41 -9.39 5.37
N MET A 94 8.91 -10.40 4.67
CA MET A 94 8.75 -11.80 5.05
C MET A 94 9.64 -12.14 6.23
N LEU A 95 9.04 -12.70 7.29
CA LEU A 95 9.76 -13.14 8.50
C LEU A 95 9.96 -14.66 8.50
N GLU A 96 8.90 -15.41 8.20
CA GLU A 96 8.91 -16.88 8.22
C GLU A 96 8.00 -17.43 7.12
N GLY A 97 8.28 -18.67 6.71
CA GLY A 97 7.51 -19.40 5.71
C GLY A 97 7.82 -18.98 4.27
N SER A 98 7.29 -19.75 3.33
CA SER A 98 7.46 -19.54 1.90
C SER A 98 6.20 -19.90 1.13
N ALA A 99 6.00 -19.24 -0.01
CA ALA A 99 4.85 -19.44 -0.89
C ALA A 99 5.11 -18.83 -2.26
N ASN A 100 4.19 -19.04 -3.20
CA ASN A 100 4.11 -18.22 -4.40
C ASN A 100 3.14 -17.05 -4.16
N LEU A 101 3.56 -15.85 -4.52
CA LEU A 101 2.70 -14.67 -4.59
C LEU A 101 2.42 -14.35 -6.05
N ILE A 102 1.14 -14.35 -6.43
CA ILE A 102 0.66 -13.96 -7.75
C ILE A 102 0.16 -12.52 -7.64
N THR A 103 0.68 -11.60 -8.48
CA THR A 103 0.31 -10.18 -8.45
C THR A 103 -0.03 -9.65 -9.83
N GLY A 104 -0.88 -8.62 -9.89
CA GLY A 104 -1.38 -8.04 -11.15
C GLY A 104 -2.46 -8.91 -11.81
N GLY A 105 -2.70 -8.68 -13.09
CA GLY A 105 -3.77 -9.39 -13.82
C GLY A 105 -5.19 -8.94 -13.40
N THR A 106 -6.15 -9.83 -13.51
CA THR A 106 -7.56 -9.57 -13.19
C THR A 106 -8.14 -10.70 -12.33
N ILE A 107 -9.17 -10.40 -11.56
CA ILE A 107 -9.96 -11.36 -10.78
C ILE A 107 -11.30 -11.57 -11.53
N PRO A 108 -11.43 -12.59 -12.40
CA PRO A 108 -12.58 -12.72 -13.31
C PRO A 108 -13.90 -13.06 -12.62
N ASP A 109 -13.82 -13.74 -11.46
CA ASP A 109 -14.95 -14.10 -10.61
C ASP A 109 -15.10 -13.14 -9.41
N GLY A 110 -14.53 -11.94 -9.55
CA GLY A 110 -14.42 -10.99 -8.48
C GLY A 110 -15.75 -10.44 -7.99
N ARG A 111 -15.85 -10.28 -6.69
CA ARG A 111 -16.99 -9.68 -6.00
C ARG A 111 -16.56 -8.37 -5.35
N PRO A 112 -17.37 -7.31 -5.51
CA PRO A 112 -17.08 -6.04 -4.88
C PRO A 112 -17.09 -6.15 -3.35
N PRO A 113 -16.39 -5.25 -2.63
CA PRO A 113 -16.39 -5.24 -1.19
C PRO A 113 -17.80 -4.94 -0.64
N ALA A 114 -18.15 -5.57 0.48
CA ALA A 114 -19.42 -5.34 1.15
C ALA A 114 -19.57 -3.92 1.75
N ARG A 115 -18.45 -3.19 1.84
CA ARG A 115 -18.39 -1.81 2.37
C ARG A 115 -17.28 -1.02 1.67
N PRO A 116 -17.38 0.32 1.57
CA PRO A 116 -16.30 1.15 1.04
C PRO A 116 -14.96 0.90 1.75
N GLY A 117 -13.86 0.85 0.99
CA GLY A 117 -12.52 0.56 1.51
C GLY A 117 -12.27 -0.90 1.92
N GLY A 118 -13.20 -1.81 1.63
CA GLY A 118 -13.01 -3.25 1.81
C GLY A 118 -12.25 -3.89 0.66
N ASN A 119 -12.16 -5.23 0.71
CA ASN A 119 -11.48 -6.00 -0.32
C ASN A 119 -12.44 -6.40 -1.44
N PHE A 120 -12.00 -6.23 -2.67
CA PHE A 120 -12.54 -6.96 -3.80
C PHE A 120 -11.98 -8.38 -3.74
N THR A 121 -12.83 -9.41 -3.84
CA THR A 121 -12.43 -10.80 -3.59
C THR A 121 -12.89 -11.73 -4.70
N GLY A 122 -12.08 -12.74 -5.02
CA GLY A 122 -12.42 -13.83 -5.93
C GLY A 122 -11.54 -15.05 -5.65
N THR A 123 -11.59 -16.06 -6.50
CA THR A 123 -10.90 -17.33 -6.25
C THR A 123 -9.60 -17.47 -7.05
N LYS A 124 -9.38 -16.65 -8.07
CA LYS A 124 -8.20 -16.73 -8.96
C LYS A 124 -7.80 -15.40 -9.56
N ILE A 125 -6.59 -15.36 -10.08
CA ILE A 125 -6.07 -14.27 -10.89
C ILE A 125 -5.72 -14.80 -12.29
N ASP A 126 -6.25 -14.16 -13.33
CA ASP A 126 -5.90 -14.41 -14.72
C ASP A 126 -4.87 -13.37 -15.19
N GLY A 127 -3.78 -13.82 -15.83
CA GLY A 127 -2.73 -12.95 -16.37
C GLY A 127 -1.80 -12.30 -15.34
N GLY A 128 -1.82 -12.76 -14.10
CA GLY A 128 -0.88 -12.29 -13.04
C GLY A 128 0.52 -12.86 -13.19
N THR A 129 1.48 -12.22 -12.52
CA THR A 129 2.87 -12.70 -12.42
C THR A 129 3.07 -13.43 -11.10
N SER A 130 3.48 -14.70 -11.17
CA SER A 130 3.81 -15.53 -10.00
C SER A 130 5.29 -15.41 -9.64
N ARG A 131 5.60 -15.23 -8.35
CA ARG A 131 6.96 -15.24 -7.82
C ARG A 131 7.01 -16.07 -6.55
N HIS A 132 8.05 -16.89 -6.40
CA HIS A 132 8.33 -17.56 -5.14
C HIS A 132 8.91 -16.55 -4.15
N VAL A 133 8.40 -16.56 -2.92
CA VAL A 133 8.72 -15.60 -1.85
C VAL A 133 9.22 -16.37 -0.64
N VAL A 134 10.30 -15.89 -0.03
CA VAL A 134 11.00 -16.50 1.08
C VAL A 134 11.30 -15.48 2.20
N PRO A 135 11.69 -15.92 3.41
CA PRO A 135 12.08 -15.00 4.50
C PRO A 135 13.19 -14.02 4.07
N GLY A 136 13.02 -12.75 4.43
CA GLY A 136 13.92 -11.66 4.05
C GLY A 136 13.50 -10.91 2.78
N ASP A 137 12.57 -11.44 1.98
CA ASP A 137 12.07 -10.74 0.81
C ASP A 137 11.22 -9.52 1.20
N VAL A 138 11.32 -8.48 0.37
CA VAL A 138 10.45 -7.30 0.43
C VAL A 138 9.63 -7.23 -0.84
N ILE A 139 8.32 -7.12 -0.71
CA ILE A 139 7.39 -7.00 -1.83
C ILE A 139 6.62 -5.69 -1.70
N ILE A 140 6.54 -4.92 -2.79
CA ILE A 140 5.73 -3.71 -2.86
C ILE A 140 4.55 -3.98 -3.78
N THR A 141 3.35 -3.94 -3.20
CA THR A 141 2.08 -4.11 -3.92
C THR A 141 1.34 -2.77 -3.91
N PRO A 142 1.28 -2.06 -5.05
CA PRO A 142 0.53 -0.81 -5.16
C PRO A 142 -0.96 -1.00 -4.85
N GLY A 143 -1.63 0.05 -4.44
CA GLY A 143 -3.07 0.03 -4.23
C GLY A 143 -3.84 -0.49 -5.45
N ARG A 144 -4.95 -1.16 -5.22
CA ARG A 144 -5.80 -1.80 -6.23
C ARG A 144 -5.12 -2.88 -7.08
N THR A 145 -3.93 -3.34 -6.71
CA THR A 145 -3.25 -4.44 -7.41
C THR A 145 -3.80 -5.77 -6.92
N PRO A 146 -4.38 -6.61 -7.81
CA PRO A 146 -4.77 -7.97 -7.48
C PRO A 146 -3.58 -8.77 -6.95
N HIS A 147 -3.80 -9.54 -5.90
CA HIS A 147 -2.79 -10.44 -5.36
C HIS A 147 -3.42 -11.68 -4.73
N LEU A 148 -2.68 -12.80 -4.81
CA LEU A 148 -3.11 -14.12 -4.32
C LEU A 148 -1.90 -14.89 -3.84
N TRP A 149 -1.95 -15.39 -2.63
CA TRP A 149 -1.01 -16.38 -2.14
C TRP A 149 -1.40 -17.78 -2.64
N ALA A 150 -0.43 -18.50 -3.20
CA ALA A 150 -0.60 -19.85 -3.72
C ALA A 150 0.57 -20.73 -3.29
N ASN A 151 0.36 -22.04 -3.26
CA ASN A 151 1.39 -23.02 -2.93
C ASN A 151 2.15 -22.64 -1.64
N ILE A 152 1.42 -22.38 -0.56
CA ILE A 152 2.00 -22.10 0.74
C ILE A 152 2.70 -23.37 1.23
N GLU A 153 4.01 -23.30 1.45
CA GLU A 153 4.86 -24.46 1.78
C GLU A 153 4.91 -24.69 3.29
N SER A 154 4.81 -23.62 4.08
CA SER A 154 4.78 -23.66 5.55
C SER A 154 3.99 -22.47 6.07
N ASP A 155 3.62 -22.47 7.35
CA ASP A 155 2.99 -21.33 7.99
C ASP A 155 3.85 -20.08 7.78
N MET A 156 3.20 -18.96 7.40
CA MET A 156 3.89 -17.71 7.12
C MET A 156 3.59 -16.67 8.19
N THR A 157 4.63 -15.92 8.54
CA THR A 157 4.52 -14.66 9.28
C THR A 157 5.27 -13.56 8.54
N TYR A 158 4.67 -12.38 8.48
CA TYR A 158 5.29 -11.23 7.85
C TYR A 158 4.75 -9.90 8.40
N LEU A 159 5.53 -8.85 8.25
CA LEU A 159 5.07 -7.48 8.51
C LEU A 159 4.54 -6.87 7.22
N VAL A 160 3.52 -6.04 7.35
CA VAL A 160 3.05 -5.19 6.26
C VAL A 160 3.10 -3.74 6.72
N PHE A 161 3.81 -2.93 5.94
CA PHE A 161 3.81 -1.48 6.09
C PHE A 161 2.83 -0.91 5.07
N ARG A 162 1.89 -0.08 5.54
CA ARG A 162 0.81 0.45 4.70
C ARG A 162 0.79 1.98 4.69
N PRO A 163 1.52 2.62 3.77
CA PRO A 163 1.24 4.02 3.41
C PRO A 163 -0.19 4.14 2.86
N ASP A 164 -1.00 4.96 3.49
CA ASP A 164 -2.44 5.12 3.22
C ASP A 164 -2.77 6.59 2.91
N PRO A 165 -2.64 7.01 1.65
CA PRO A 165 -2.91 8.37 1.24
C PRO A 165 -4.39 8.76 1.36
N ASP A 166 -5.30 7.77 1.33
CA ASP A 166 -6.74 7.99 1.46
C ASP A 166 -7.18 8.14 2.92
N GLY A 167 -6.29 7.85 3.90
CA GLY A 167 -6.56 7.97 5.32
C GLY A 167 -7.62 6.99 5.84
N THR A 168 -7.79 5.85 5.20
CA THR A 168 -8.86 4.85 5.50
C THR A 168 -8.59 4.04 6.75
N GLN A 169 -7.31 3.90 7.15
CA GLN A 169 -6.94 3.16 8.35
C GLN A 169 -7.36 3.91 9.62
N GLN A 170 -7.73 3.17 10.67
CA GLN A 170 -7.97 3.74 11.99
C GLN A 170 -6.66 3.89 12.76
N LEU A 171 -6.49 5.01 13.47
CA LEU A 171 -5.32 5.25 14.34
C LEU A 171 -5.27 4.21 15.48
N ARG A 172 -4.06 3.75 15.80
CA ARG A 172 -3.80 2.77 16.85
C ARG A 172 -2.44 2.97 17.51
#